data_ad650a6e33a123a125d12d63e11a1905
#
_entry.id   ad650a6e33a123a125d12d63e11a1905
#
_cell.length_a   1.000
_cell.length_b   1.000
_cell.length_c   1.000
_cell.angle_alpha   90.00
_cell.angle_beta   90.00
_cell.angle_gamma   90.00
#
_symmetry.space_group_name_H-M   'P 1'
#
loop_
_entity.id
_entity.type
_entity.pdbx_description
1 polymer ?
#
loop_
_entity_poly.entity_id
_entity_poly.type
_entity_poly.pdbx_seq_one_letter_code
_entity_poly.pdbx_strand_id
1 'polypeptide(L)'
;MKQTILVTGGTGFIGSHTTVELQQAGYRVVVVDNLSNSNEKVLDGIEKITGIRPAFEKVDLRDKEATEKVFEKYPDIEGIIHFAASKAVGESVQKPLLYYHNNIISLVNLLELMPKYNVKGIIFSSSCTVYGQPKPENLPVTEQAPHQKATSPYGNTKEVNEQIILDDINSGAPIKSIVLRYFNPIGAHPSALIGELPNGVPNNLIPFVTQTAIGVREQLTIFGNDYNTPDGTCIRDYIYVVDLAKAHVAAMARVLDKETEPIEYFNIGTGKGNSTLEIVEAFERATGVKLNWKYGPRREGDIEKIWGDCTHANEVLGWKADTPLDDVMRSAWNWQLKLREDGVM
;
A
#
# COMPACT_ATOMS: atom_id res chain seq x y z
N MET A 1 7.01 -26.61 2.82
CA MET A 1 6.90 -25.15 2.63
C MET A 1 5.75 -24.89 1.67
N LYS A 2 4.99 -23.83 1.87
CA LYS A 2 4.00 -23.35 0.88
C LYS A 2 4.73 -22.83 -0.37
N GLN A 3 3.97 -22.38 -1.34
CA GLN A 3 4.45 -21.87 -2.63
C GLN A 3 5.45 -20.71 -2.48
N THR A 4 6.20 -20.45 -3.53
CA THR A 4 7.11 -19.29 -3.63
C THR A 4 6.36 -18.11 -4.22
N ILE A 5 6.42 -16.97 -3.52
CA ILE A 5 5.74 -15.71 -3.90
C ILE A 5 6.79 -14.65 -4.20
N LEU A 6 6.66 -14.01 -5.36
CA LEU A 6 7.41 -12.82 -5.73
C LEU A 6 6.74 -11.58 -5.17
N VAL A 7 7.43 -10.80 -4.36
CA VAL A 7 6.95 -9.51 -3.82
C VAL A 7 7.76 -8.39 -4.46
N THR A 8 7.18 -7.67 -5.38
CA THR A 8 7.83 -6.51 -6.01
C THR A 8 7.59 -5.25 -5.20
N GLY A 9 8.60 -4.39 -5.07
CA GLY A 9 8.53 -3.28 -4.11
C GLY A 9 8.58 -3.77 -2.66
N GLY A 10 9.17 -4.95 -2.42
CA GLY A 10 9.11 -5.64 -1.14
C GLY A 10 9.97 -5.03 -0.04
N THR A 11 10.86 -4.07 -0.34
CA THR A 11 11.57 -3.26 0.66
C THR A 11 10.84 -1.96 1.00
N GLY A 12 9.72 -1.68 0.33
CA GLY A 12 8.83 -0.55 0.63
C GLY A 12 7.99 -0.77 1.89
N PHE A 13 7.23 0.26 2.29
CA PHE A 13 6.41 0.25 3.49
C PHE A 13 5.44 -0.93 3.55
N ILE A 14 4.53 -1.06 2.56
CA ILE A 14 3.53 -2.14 2.54
C ILE A 14 4.20 -3.48 2.20
N GLY A 15 5.13 -3.49 1.23
CA GLY A 15 5.80 -4.70 0.77
C GLY A 15 6.58 -5.42 1.86
N SER A 16 7.27 -4.69 2.76
CA SER A 16 8.02 -5.28 3.87
C SER A 16 7.11 -5.95 4.90
N HIS A 17 5.99 -5.30 5.26
CA HIS A 17 5.00 -5.89 6.17
C HIS A 17 4.33 -7.12 5.54
N THR A 18 4.00 -7.05 4.24
CA THR A 18 3.44 -8.20 3.51
C THR A 18 4.42 -9.36 3.42
N THR A 19 5.73 -9.07 3.24
CA THR A 19 6.77 -10.10 3.28
C THR A 19 6.82 -10.82 4.63
N VAL A 20 6.70 -10.08 5.74
CA VAL A 20 6.63 -10.66 7.09
C VAL A 20 5.42 -11.59 7.21
N GLU A 21 4.23 -11.11 6.88
CA GLU A 21 2.98 -11.88 7.01
C GLU A 21 2.98 -13.13 6.10
N LEU A 22 3.54 -13.05 4.88
CA LEU A 22 3.70 -14.19 3.99
C LEU A 22 4.63 -15.25 4.59
N GLN A 23 5.80 -14.86 5.12
CA GLN A 23 6.73 -15.79 5.74
C GLN A 23 6.14 -16.44 6.99
N GLN A 24 5.43 -15.68 7.83
CA GLN A 24 4.71 -16.22 8.99
C GLN A 24 3.59 -17.19 8.59
N ALA A 25 2.94 -16.94 7.45
CA ALA A 25 1.98 -17.87 6.87
C ALA A 25 2.62 -19.09 6.20
N GLY A 26 3.96 -19.19 6.15
CA GLY A 26 4.75 -20.33 5.66
C GLY A 26 5.09 -20.28 4.17
N TYR A 27 4.86 -19.16 3.48
CA TYR A 27 5.31 -18.97 2.09
C TYR A 27 6.83 -18.72 2.04
N ARG A 28 7.46 -19.17 0.96
CA ARG A 28 8.79 -18.70 0.58
C ARG A 28 8.63 -17.38 -0.17
N VAL A 29 9.42 -16.37 0.17
CA VAL A 29 9.31 -15.04 -0.44
C VAL A 29 10.60 -14.68 -1.16
N VAL A 30 10.45 -14.21 -2.40
CA VAL A 30 11.48 -13.52 -3.19
C VAL A 30 11.08 -12.06 -3.29
N VAL A 31 11.93 -11.17 -2.81
CA VAL A 31 11.72 -9.72 -2.86
C VAL A 31 12.45 -9.14 -4.06
N VAL A 32 11.78 -8.32 -4.85
CA VAL A 32 12.38 -7.50 -5.92
C VAL A 32 12.13 -6.03 -5.64
N ASP A 33 13.19 -5.23 -5.67
CA ASP A 33 13.11 -3.77 -5.51
C ASP A 33 14.30 -3.10 -6.20
N ASN A 34 14.12 -1.91 -6.75
CA ASN A 34 15.23 -1.14 -7.33
C ASN A 34 15.88 -0.17 -6.32
N LEU A 35 15.35 -0.11 -5.10
CA LEU A 35 15.79 0.76 -4.00
C LEU A 35 15.72 2.27 -4.30
N SER A 36 14.88 2.69 -5.25
CA SER A 36 14.77 4.10 -5.63
C SER A 36 14.16 4.97 -4.53
N ASN A 37 13.27 4.40 -3.69
CA ASN A 37 12.65 5.08 -2.56
C ASN A 37 12.53 4.20 -1.30
N SER A 38 13.36 3.19 -1.20
CA SER A 38 13.40 2.23 -0.10
C SER A 38 14.85 1.95 0.31
N ASN A 39 15.06 1.09 1.31
CA ASN A 39 16.38 0.76 1.82
C ASN A 39 16.51 -0.75 2.06
N GLU A 40 17.59 -1.35 1.61
CA GLU A 40 17.88 -2.78 1.79
C GLU A 40 17.94 -3.21 3.27
N LYS A 41 18.28 -2.30 4.20
CA LYS A 41 18.27 -2.59 5.65
C LYS A 41 16.92 -3.06 6.19
N VAL A 42 15.82 -2.81 5.47
CA VAL A 42 14.50 -3.34 5.81
C VAL A 42 14.51 -4.87 5.86
N LEU A 43 15.32 -5.54 5.05
CA LEU A 43 15.48 -7.00 5.06
C LEU A 43 16.03 -7.52 6.39
N ASP A 44 16.87 -6.75 7.08
CA ASP A 44 17.38 -7.09 8.42
C ASP A 44 16.25 -7.06 9.46
N GLY A 45 15.33 -6.09 9.30
CA GLY A 45 14.13 -6.00 10.13
C GLY A 45 13.21 -7.18 9.92
N ILE A 46 12.95 -7.56 8.66
CA ILE A 46 12.14 -8.74 8.30
C ILE A 46 12.76 -10.01 8.91
N GLU A 47 14.07 -10.22 8.73
CA GLU A 47 14.78 -11.38 9.28
C GLU A 47 14.70 -11.45 10.80
N LYS A 48 14.86 -10.34 11.50
CA LYS A 48 14.74 -10.29 12.97
C LYS A 48 13.33 -10.63 13.46
N ILE A 49 12.29 -10.30 12.67
CA ILE A 49 10.90 -10.57 13.03
C ILE A 49 10.54 -12.03 12.76
N THR A 50 10.94 -12.57 11.61
CA THR A 50 10.48 -13.87 11.13
C THR A 50 11.48 -15.02 11.36
N GLY A 51 12.75 -14.68 11.62
CA GLY A 51 13.86 -15.64 11.65
C GLY A 51 14.32 -16.08 10.25
N ILE A 52 13.77 -15.50 9.19
CA ILE A 52 14.04 -15.88 7.80
C ILE A 52 14.38 -14.64 7.00
N ARG A 53 15.60 -14.56 6.46
CA ARG A 53 15.94 -13.52 5.50
C ARG A 53 15.32 -13.87 4.14
N PRO A 54 14.45 -13.02 3.56
CA PRO A 54 13.90 -13.28 2.23
C PRO A 54 15.01 -13.22 1.18
N ALA A 55 14.86 -13.97 0.08
CA ALA A 55 15.70 -13.79 -1.09
C ALA A 55 15.47 -12.38 -1.65
N PHE A 56 16.53 -11.71 -2.09
CA PHE A 56 16.44 -10.34 -2.59
C PHE A 56 17.16 -10.19 -3.92
N GLU A 57 16.48 -9.54 -4.87
CA GLU A 57 17.04 -9.16 -6.17
C GLU A 57 16.86 -7.66 -6.38
N LYS A 58 17.97 -6.96 -6.55
CA LYS A 58 17.96 -5.53 -6.88
C LYS A 58 17.75 -5.36 -8.38
N VAL A 59 16.48 -5.23 -8.79
CA VAL A 59 16.07 -5.14 -10.20
C VAL A 59 15.06 -4.03 -10.39
N ASP A 60 15.21 -3.29 -11.49
CA ASP A 60 14.21 -2.37 -12.00
C ASP A 60 13.30 -3.12 -12.96
N LEU A 61 12.02 -3.26 -12.59
CA LEU A 61 11.04 -4.03 -13.37
C LEU A 61 10.74 -3.42 -14.76
N ARG A 62 11.20 -2.20 -15.04
CA ARG A 62 11.13 -1.62 -16.39
C ARG A 62 12.12 -2.27 -17.35
N ASP A 63 13.17 -2.87 -16.83
CA ASP A 63 14.10 -3.70 -17.58
C ASP A 63 13.56 -5.13 -17.65
N LYS A 64 12.96 -5.47 -18.79
CA LYS A 64 12.34 -6.77 -19.00
C LYS A 64 13.34 -7.92 -18.93
N GLU A 65 14.55 -7.74 -19.49
CA GLU A 65 15.59 -8.80 -19.48
C GLU A 65 16.09 -9.05 -18.05
N ALA A 66 16.32 -7.98 -17.27
CA ALA A 66 16.69 -8.12 -15.87
C ALA A 66 15.58 -8.75 -15.04
N THR A 67 14.31 -8.41 -15.31
CA THR A 67 13.13 -9.00 -14.65
C THR A 67 13.00 -10.49 -15.00
N GLU A 68 13.23 -10.87 -16.26
CA GLU A 68 13.17 -12.25 -16.70
C GLU A 68 14.20 -13.14 -15.98
N LYS A 69 15.43 -12.63 -15.76
CA LYS A 69 16.45 -13.37 -14.99
C LYS A 69 16.04 -13.73 -13.56
N VAL A 70 15.11 -12.95 -12.97
CA VAL A 70 14.54 -13.30 -11.67
C VAL A 70 13.72 -14.59 -11.78
N PHE A 71 12.88 -14.72 -12.80
CA PHE A 71 12.08 -15.95 -13.01
C PHE A 71 12.94 -17.13 -13.40
N GLU A 72 14.01 -16.91 -14.18
CA GLU A 72 15.00 -17.97 -14.48
C GLU A 72 15.68 -18.48 -13.20
N LYS A 73 16.02 -17.56 -12.28
CA LYS A 73 16.70 -17.90 -11.02
C LYS A 73 15.74 -18.55 -10.01
N TYR A 74 14.47 -18.21 -10.04
CA TYR A 74 13.43 -18.73 -9.15
C TYR A 74 12.26 -19.31 -9.94
N PRO A 75 12.47 -20.46 -10.64
CA PRO A 75 11.45 -21.04 -11.53
C PRO A 75 10.24 -21.65 -10.79
N ASP A 76 10.27 -21.65 -9.47
CA ASP A 76 9.20 -22.12 -8.59
C ASP A 76 8.27 -20.99 -8.10
N ILE A 77 8.38 -19.78 -8.65
CA ILE A 77 7.44 -18.69 -8.37
C ILE A 77 6.05 -19.07 -8.91
N GLU A 78 5.05 -19.11 -8.02
CA GLU A 78 3.67 -19.43 -8.35
C GLU A 78 2.73 -18.23 -8.34
N GLY A 79 3.08 -17.16 -7.60
CA GLY A 79 2.27 -15.96 -7.48
C GLY A 79 3.11 -14.70 -7.32
N ILE A 80 2.52 -13.57 -7.67
CA ILE A 80 3.15 -12.24 -7.58
C ILE A 80 2.28 -11.32 -6.71
N ILE A 81 2.90 -10.54 -5.82
CA ILE A 81 2.28 -9.36 -5.23
C ILE A 81 3.02 -8.14 -5.76
N HIS A 82 2.31 -7.30 -6.51
CA HIS A 82 2.91 -6.18 -7.21
C HIS A 82 2.68 -4.85 -6.51
N PHE A 83 3.66 -4.41 -5.69
CA PHE A 83 3.69 -3.09 -5.03
C PHE A 83 4.57 -2.08 -5.75
N ALA A 84 5.55 -2.53 -6.53
CA ALA A 84 6.54 -1.65 -7.16
C ALA A 84 5.87 -0.57 -8.02
N ALA A 85 5.85 0.66 -7.51
CA ALA A 85 5.26 1.82 -8.18
C ALA A 85 5.77 3.12 -7.57
N SER A 86 5.80 4.19 -8.37
CA SER A 86 5.85 5.56 -7.86
C SER A 86 4.48 5.94 -7.32
N LYS A 87 4.39 6.46 -6.06
CA LYS A 87 3.11 6.60 -5.33
C LYS A 87 2.75 8.02 -4.86
N ALA A 88 3.62 9.00 -5.05
CA ALA A 88 3.41 10.35 -4.54
C ALA A 88 2.49 11.17 -5.47
N VAL A 89 1.26 11.45 -5.01
CA VAL A 89 0.24 12.19 -5.78
C VAL A 89 0.77 13.52 -6.30
N GLY A 90 1.34 14.36 -5.43
CA GLY A 90 1.87 15.67 -5.81
C GLY A 90 3.03 15.60 -6.82
N GLU A 91 3.96 14.64 -6.65
CA GLU A 91 5.04 14.43 -7.63
C GLU A 91 4.49 13.97 -8.99
N SER A 92 3.44 13.15 -8.99
CA SER A 92 2.84 12.67 -10.24
C SER A 92 2.31 13.82 -11.12
N VAL A 93 1.80 14.89 -10.51
CA VAL A 93 1.35 16.09 -11.23
C VAL A 93 2.54 16.83 -11.85
N GLN A 94 3.66 16.88 -11.14
CA GLN A 94 4.88 17.55 -11.62
C GLN A 94 5.66 16.72 -12.65
N LYS A 95 5.61 15.38 -12.53
CA LYS A 95 6.39 14.44 -13.36
C LYS A 95 5.51 13.32 -13.93
N PRO A 96 4.44 13.61 -14.68
CA PRO A 96 3.46 12.62 -15.10
C PRO A 96 4.06 11.46 -15.91
N LEU A 97 4.98 11.76 -16.84
CA LEU A 97 5.58 10.73 -17.68
C LEU A 97 6.45 9.73 -16.90
N LEU A 98 7.09 10.17 -15.80
CA LEU A 98 7.80 9.27 -14.89
C LEU A 98 6.85 8.22 -14.31
N TYR A 99 5.64 8.64 -13.89
CA TYR A 99 4.63 7.77 -13.30
C TYR A 99 4.06 6.79 -14.32
N TYR A 100 3.69 7.26 -15.52
CA TYR A 100 3.22 6.37 -16.58
C TYR A 100 4.29 5.36 -16.98
N HIS A 101 5.52 5.81 -17.21
CA HIS A 101 6.61 4.93 -17.58
C HIS A 101 6.93 3.90 -16.50
N ASN A 102 7.02 4.33 -15.24
CA ASN A 102 7.36 3.43 -14.16
C ASN A 102 6.23 2.44 -13.82
N ASN A 103 5.02 2.95 -13.64
CA ASN A 103 3.93 2.15 -13.09
C ASN A 103 3.25 1.23 -14.11
N ILE A 104 3.32 1.55 -15.41
CA ILE A 104 2.70 0.74 -16.45
C ILE A 104 3.69 -0.30 -16.99
N ILE A 105 4.91 0.11 -17.35
CA ILE A 105 5.86 -0.81 -17.99
C ILE A 105 6.25 -1.94 -17.03
N SER A 106 6.41 -1.65 -15.74
CA SER A 106 6.70 -2.68 -14.73
C SER A 106 5.62 -3.77 -14.66
N LEU A 107 4.34 -3.39 -14.73
CA LEU A 107 3.24 -4.35 -14.75
C LEU A 107 3.21 -5.13 -16.07
N VAL A 108 3.31 -4.46 -17.22
CA VAL A 108 3.28 -5.12 -18.54
C VAL A 108 4.39 -6.16 -18.64
N ASN A 109 5.61 -5.84 -18.21
CA ASN A 109 6.71 -6.80 -18.20
C ASN A 109 6.41 -8.05 -17.35
N LEU A 110 5.75 -7.88 -16.19
CA LEU A 110 5.34 -9.01 -15.35
C LEU A 110 4.27 -9.86 -16.03
N LEU A 111 3.22 -9.24 -16.59
CA LEU A 111 2.13 -9.95 -17.26
C LEU A 111 2.63 -10.76 -18.47
N GLU A 112 3.58 -10.23 -19.24
CA GLU A 112 4.18 -10.95 -20.38
C GLU A 112 5.05 -12.14 -19.92
N LEU A 113 5.69 -12.06 -18.75
CA LEU A 113 6.54 -13.13 -18.22
C LEU A 113 5.76 -14.22 -17.47
N MET A 114 4.61 -13.88 -16.85
CA MET A 114 3.82 -14.83 -16.06
C MET A 114 3.45 -16.10 -16.83
N PRO A 115 2.89 -16.06 -18.04
CA PRO A 115 2.57 -17.27 -18.81
C PRO A 115 3.84 -18.08 -19.18
N LYS A 116 4.93 -17.41 -19.50
CA LYS A 116 6.21 -18.05 -19.87
C LYS A 116 6.78 -18.90 -18.75
N TYR A 117 6.60 -18.46 -17.50
CA TYR A 117 7.13 -19.13 -16.30
C TYR A 117 6.05 -19.83 -15.47
N ASN A 118 4.85 -20.02 -16.02
CA ASN A 118 3.71 -20.71 -15.37
C ASN A 118 3.29 -20.07 -14.03
N VAL A 119 3.45 -18.78 -13.89
CA VAL A 119 2.96 -18.04 -12.71
C VAL A 119 1.45 -17.94 -12.78
N LYS A 120 0.75 -18.43 -11.74
CA LYS A 120 -0.70 -18.66 -11.75
C LYS A 120 -1.53 -17.42 -11.44
N GLY A 121 -1.01 -16.54 -10.58
CA GLY A 121 -1.80 -15.43 -10.07
C GLY A 121 -1.00 -14.20 -9.71
N ILE A 122 -1.65 -13.04 -9.80
CA ILE A 122 -1.11 -11.76 -9.39
C ILE A 122 -2.07 -11.02 -8.48
N ILE A 123 -1.56 -10.50 -7.37
CA ILE A 123 -2.25 -9.51 -6.56
C ILE A 123 -1.76 -8.14 -6.99
N PHE A 124 -2.67 -7.34 -7.52
CA PHE A 124 -2.36 -5.97 -7.93
C PHE A 124 -2.68 -4.98 -6.82
N SER A 125 -1.67 -4.24 -6.41
CA SER A 125 -1.77 -3.11 -5.48
C SER A 125 -2.43 -1.92 -6.16
N SER A 126 -3.77 -1.87 -6.12
CA SER A 126 -4.53 -0.72 -6.60
C SER A 126 -4.78 0.30 -5.47
N SER A 127 -5.68 1.23 -5.65
CA SER A 127 -5.91 2.33 -4.72
C SER A 127 -7.33 2.84 -4.78
N CYS A 128 -7.84 3.36 -3.68
CA CYS A 128 -9.11 4.10 -3.66
C CYS A 128 -9.10 5.33 -4.58
N THR A 129 -7.94 5.77 -5.06
CA THR A 129 -7.83 6.88 -6.01
C THR A 129 -8.51 6.62 -7.35
N VAL A 130 -8.81 5.36 -7.72
CA VAL A 130 -9.59 5.00 -8.91
C VAL A 130 -11.04 5.49 -8.82
N TYR A 131 -11.55 5.73 -7.62
CA TYR A 131 -12.90 6.28 -7.43
C TYR A 131 -12.97 7.79 -7.62
N GLY A 132 -11.83 8.50 -7.67
CA GLY A 132 -11.77 9.96 -7.72
C GLY A 132 -12.46 10.60 -6.51
N GLN A 133 -13.19 11.71 -6.72
CA GLN A 133 -14.04 12.33 -5.70
C GLN A 133 -15.43 11.70 -5.76
N PRO A 134 -15.79 10.77 -4.85
CA PRO A 134 -17.10 10.13 -4.88
C PRO A 134 -18.19 11.14 -4.52
N LYS A 135 -19.38 10.94 -5.10
CA LYS A 135 -20.56 11.68 -4.68
C LYS A 135 -21.02 11.21 -3.30
N PRO A 136 -21.67 12.08 -2.50
CA PRO A 136 -22.11 11.72 -1.15
C PRO A 136 -22.98 10.43 -1.09
N GLU A 137 -23.84 10.23 -2.08
CA GLU A 137 -24.69 9.04 -2.17
C GLU A 137 -23.95 7.73 -2.45
N ASN A 138 -22.70 7.81 -2.87
CA ASN A 138 -21.82 6.65 -3.12
C ASN A 138 -20.87 6.37 -1.95
N LEU A 139 -21.09 6.95 -0.79
CA LEU A 139 -20.29 6.69 0.42
C LEU A 139 -21.08 5.84 1.42
N PRO A 140 -20.45 4.78 1.98
CA PRO A 140 -19.11 4.25 1.67
C PRO A 140 -19.02 3.73 0.22
N VAL A 141 -17.85 3.87 -0.42
CA VAL A 141 -17.67 3.39 -1.81
C VAL A 141 -17.62 1.87 -1.85
N THR A 142 -18.40 1.25 -2.74
CA THR A 142 -18.33 -0.18 -3.05
C THR A 142 -17.42 -0.42 -4.26
N GLU A 143 -17.05 -1.68 -4.54
CA GLU A 143 -16.26 -2.04 -5.73
C GLU A 143 -16.97 -1.71 -7.04
N GLN A 144 -18.32 -1.62 -7.03
CA GLN A 144 -19.17 -1.27 -8.15
C GLN A 144 -19.39 0.25 -8.26
N ALA A 145 -18.88 1.05 -7.33
CA ALA A 145 -19.03 2.50 -7.41
C ALA A 145 -18.42 3.03 -8.73
N PRO A 146 -19.11 3.96 -9.41
CA PRO A 146 -18.61 4.47 -10.67
C PRO A 146 -17.27 5.17 -10.50
N HIS A 147 -16.30 4.81 -11.33
CA HIS A 147 -15.02 5.52 -11.38
C HIS A 147 -15.28 6.96 -11.85
N GLN A 148 -14.69 7.91 -11.15
CA GLN A 148 -14.66 9.30 -11.56
C GLN A 148 -13.31 9.58 -12.22
N LYS A 149 -13.22 10.63 -13.00
CA LYS A 149 -11.94 11.04 -13.59
C LYS A 149 -10.86 11.12 -12.50
N ALA A 150 -9.77 10.43 -12.70
CA ALA A 150 -8.64 10.46 -11.78
C ALA A 150 -8.17 11.91 -11.52
N THR A 151 -7.97 12.26 -10.26
CA THR A 151 -7.54 13.60 -9.85
C THR A 151 -6.04 13.82 -10.01
N SER A 152 -5.28 12.76 -10.33
CA SER A 152 -3.83 12.80 -10.49
C SER A 152 -3.34 11.76 -11.49
N PRO A 153 -2.17 11.98 -12.13
CA PRO A 153 -1.52 10.95 -12.95
C PRO A 153 -1.25 9.65 -12.20
N TYR A 154 -0.91 9.69 -10.91
CA TYR A 154 -0.78 8.48 -10.10
C TYR A 154 -2.09 7.68 -10.05
N GLY A 155 -3.22 8.32 -9.71
CA GLY A 155 -4.52 7.65 -9.71
C GLY A 155 -4.88 7.08 -11.08
N ASN A 156 -4.61 7.83 -12.15
CA ASN A 156 -4.83 7.36 -13.51
C ASN A 156 -3.97 6.13 -13.86
N THR A 157 -2.71 6.05 -13.39
CA THR A 157 -1.89 4.83 -13.63
C THR A 157 -2.48 3.61 -12.95
N LYS A 158 -3.15 3.75 -11.80
CA LYS A 158 -3.83 2.63 -11.13
C LYS A 158 -5.03 2.14 -11.93
N GLU A 159 -5.87 3.08 -12.41
CA GLU A 159 -7.02 2.77 -13.25
C GLU A 159 -6.61 2.11 -14.58
N VAL A 160 -5.61 2.66 -15.27
CA VAL A 160 -5.06 2.08 -16.51
C VAL A 160 -4.50 0.68 -16.27
N ASN A 161 -3.82 0.44 -15.16
CA ASN A 161 -3.27 -0.88 -14.83
C ASN A 161 -4.36 -1.92 -14.53
N GLU A 162 -5.46 -1.52 -13.87
CA GLU A 162 -6.63 -2.41 -13.70
C GLU A 162 -7.20 -2.80 -15.06
N GLN A 163 -7.30 -1.84 -16.00
CA GLN A 163 -7.80 -2.11 -17.35
C GLN A 163 -6.84 -3.02 -18.13
N ILE A 164 -5.52 -2.81 -18.05
CA ILE A 164 -4.52 -3.67 -18.70
C ILE A 164 -4.66 -5.12 -18.23
N ILE A 165 -4.78 -5.35 -16.92
CA ILE A 165 -4.95 -6.69 -16.36
C ILE A 165 -6.24 -7.33 -16.89
N LEU A 166 -7.34 -6.58 -16.90
CA LEU A 166 -8.63 -7.05 -17.39
C LEU A 166 -8.58 -7.43 -18.88
N ASP A 167 -7.95 -6.59 -19.71
CA ASP A 167 -7.82 -6.81 -21.14
C ASP A 167 -6.93 -8.03 -21.42
N ASP A 168 -5.84 -8.22 -20.69
CA ASP A 168 -4.96 -9.38 -20.82
C ASP A 168 -5.70 -10.68 -20.47
N ILE A 169 -6.43 -10.72 -19.37
CA ILE A 169 -7.26 -11.86 -18.99
C ILE A 169 -8.34 -12.14 -20.03
N ASN A 170 -9.03 -11.11 -20.52
CA ASN A 170 -10.07 -11.25 -21.55
C ASN A 170 -9.51 -11.71 -22.89
N SER A 171 -8.24 -11.47 -23.17
CA SER A 171 -7.57 -11.99 -24.37
C SER A 171 -7.25 -13.50 -24.29
N GLY A 172 -7.45 -14.11 -23.13
CA GLY A 172 -7.21 -15.53 -22.87
C GLY A 172 -5.88 -15.84 -22.18
N ALA A 173 -5.23 -14.83 -21.55
CA ALA A 173 -4.04 -15.08 -20.76
C ALA A 173 -4.35 -16.09 -19.64
N PRO A 174 -3.51 -17.14 -19.43
CA PRO A 174 -3.77 -18.21 -18.46
C PRO A 174 -3.35 -17.78 -17.03
N ILE A 175 -3.78 -16.59 -16.59
CA ILE A 175 -3.48 -16.00 -15.30
C ILE A 175 -4.77 -15.62 -14.58
N LYS A 176 -4.68 -15.48 -13.26
CA LYS A 176 -5.72 -14.90 -12.42
C LYS A 176 -5.21 -13.66 -11.73
N SER A 177 -6.11 -12.73 -11.44
CA SER A 177 -5.76 -11.51 -10.70
C SER A 177 -6.74 -11.20 -9.58
N ILE A 178 -6.23 -10.74 -8.44
CA ILE A 178 -7.00 -10.04 -7.43
C ILE A 178 -6.48 -8.61 -7.35
N VAL A 179 -7.39 -7.66 -7.53
CA VAL A 179 -7.13 -6.23 -7.45
C VAL A 179 -7.56 -5.73 -6.08
N LEU A 180 -6.62 -5.25 -5.28
CA LEU A 180 -6.89 -4.69 -3.96
C LEU A 180 -6.88 -3.16 -4.02
N ARG A 181 -8.05 -2.55 -3.88
CA ARG A 181 -8.25 -1.10 -3.83
C ARG A 181 -8.22 -0.66 -2.37
N TYR A 182 -7.05 -0.33 -1.86
CA TYR A 182 -6.93 0.06 -0.46
C TYR A 182 -6.85 1.57 -0.26
N PHE A 183 -7.18 1.96 0.97
CA PHE A 183 -7.26 3.35 1.40
C PHE A 183 -5.90 3.79 1.97
N ASN A 184 -5.85 4.50 3.07
CA ASN A 184 -4.63 5.11 3.57
C ASN A 184 -3.90 4.21 4.58
N PRO A 185 -2.84 3.48 4.20
CA PRO A 185 -2.11 2.65 5.14
C PRO A 185 -1.31 3.49 6.13
N ILE A 186 -1.40 3.12 7.41
CA ILE A 186 -0.76 3.82 8.52
C ILE A 186 -0.18 2.83 9.54
N GLY A 187 0.62 3.35 10.48
CA GLY A 187 1.23 2.55 11.54
C GLY A 187 2.56 1.93 11.15
N ALA A 188 3.01 0.99 11.96
CA ALA A 188 4.25 0.24 11.77
C ALA A 188 4.12 -1.16 12.39
N HIS A 189 5.06 -2.06 12.11
CA HIS A 189 5.07 -3.38 12.74
C HIS A 189 5.18 -3.25 14.28
N PRO A 190 4.49 -4.09 15.08
CA PRO A 190 4.49 -3.98 16.55
C PRO A 190 5.88 -4.07 17.18
N SER A 191 6.83 -4.74 16.52
CA SER A 191 8.22 -4.84 16.96
C SER A 191 9.03 -3.55 16.80
N ALA A 192 8.52 -2.54 16.10
CA ALA A 192 9.24 -1.35 15.71
C ALA A 192 10.54 -1.61 14.89
N LEU A 193 10.62 -2.74 14.19
CA LEU A 193 11.78 -3.09 13.34
C LEU A 193 11.58 -2.76 11.86
N ILE A 194 10.33 -2.58 11.43
CA ILE A 194 9.95 -2.09 10.11
C ILE A 194 8.77 -1.11 10.23
N GLY A 195 8.74 -0.13 9.34
CA GLY A 195 7.71 0.92 9.30
C GLY A 195 7.89 1.83 8.11
N GLU A 196 7.09 2.88 8.00
CA GLU A 196 7.24 3.86 6.93
C GLU A 196 8.46 4.76 7.18
N LEU A 197 9.40 4.76 6.24
CA LEU A 197 10.60 5.60 6.26
C LEU A 197 10.70 6.39 4.96
N PRO A 198 10.08 7.57 4.87
CA PRO A 198 10.13 8.40 3.67
C PRO A 198 11.51 9.01 3.46
N ASN A 199 11.97 9.05 2.21
CA ASN A 199 13.15 9.81 1.82
C ASN A 199 12.81 11.31 1.80
N GLY A 200 13.42 12.11 2.70
CA GLY A 200 13.19 13.54 2.79
C GLY A 200 11.89 13.94 3.51
N VAL A 201 11.17 14.94 2.95
CA VAL A 201 9.92 15.44 3.57
C VAL A 201 8.78 14.44 3.35
N PRO A 202 8.10 13.96 4.42
CA PRO A 202 6.96 13.08 4.26
C PRO A 202 5.82 13.71 3.48
N ASN A 203 5.20 12.92 2.60
CA ASN A 203 3.95 13.30 1.94
C ASN A 203 2.71 12.77 2.69
N ASN A 204 2.88 11.73 3.51
CA ASN A 204 1.81 11.10 4.28
C ASN A 204 1.69 11.73 5.67
N LEU A 205 0.47 11.72 6.20
CA LEU A 205 0.13 12.35 7.49
C LEU A 205 0.94 11.76 8.66
N ILE A 206 0.96 10.43 8.82
CA ILE A 206 1.53 9.79 10.02
C ILE A 206 3.04 10.01 10.17
N PRO A 207 3.89 9.84 9.16
CA PRO A 207 5.30 10.20 9.29
C PRO A 207 5.51 11.68 9.61
N PHE A 208 4.65 12.57 9.09
CA PHE A 208 4.73 13.99 9.42
C PHE A 208 4.35 14.24 10.89
N VAL A 209 3.30 13.59 11.40
CA VAL A 209 2.86 13.63 12.80
C VAL A 209 3.98 13.15 13.73
N THR A 210 4.54 11.97 13.47
CA THR A 210 5.59 11.38 14.33
C THR A 210 6.89 12.19 14.30
N GLN A 211 7.28 12.75 13.13
CA GLN A 211 8.44 13.64 13.02
C GLN A 211 8.22 14.98 13.74
N THR A 212 6.98 15.49 13.77
CA THR A 212 6.64 16.68 14.58
C THR A 212 6.69 16.35 16.07
N ALA A 213 6.13 15.21 16.47
CA ALA A 213 6.11 14.76 17.87
C ALA A 213 7.51 14.60 18.45
N ILE A 214 8.48 14.10 17.65
CA ILE A 214 9.86 13.87 18.09
C ILE A 214 10.77 15.12 17.93
N GLY A 215 10.24 16.22 17.38
CA GLY A 215 10.96 17.49 17.22
C GLY A 215 11.84 17.60 15.96
N VAL A 216 11.77 16.64 15.04
CA VAL A 216 12.43 16.74 13.71
C VAL A 216 11.78 17.83 12.86
N ARG A 217 10.47 18.06 13.05
CA ARG A 217 9.71 19.14 12.44
C ARG A 217 9.13 20.04 13.50
N GLU A 218 9.16 21.32 13.21
CA GLU A 218 8.68 22.33 14.16
C GLU A 218 7.15 22.29 14.34
N GLN A 219 6.41 22.13 13.23
CA GLN A 219 4.95 22.26 13.24
C GLN A 219 4.29 21.41 12.16
N LEU A 220 3.19 20.75 12.51
CA LEU A 220 2.28 20.07 11.58
C LEU A 220 1.27 21.10 11.02
N THR A 221 1.04 21.05 9.72
CA THR A 221 -0.04 21.80 9.08
C THR A 221 -1.18 20.86 8.69
N ILE A 222 -2.37 21.09 9.24
CA ILE A 222 -3.63 20.46 8.81
C ILE A 222 -4.21 21.29 7.67
N PHE A 223 -4.28 20.71 6.48
CA PHE A 223 -4.70 21.42 5.27
C PHE A 223 -6.23 21.48 5.14
N GLY A 224 -6.76 22.72 5.23
CA GLY A 224 -8.19 22.98 5.20
C GLY A 224 -8.87 22.77 6.56
N ASN A 225 -9.80 23.69 6.87
CA ASN A 225 -10.67 23.63 8.04
C ASN A 225 -12.11 24.05 7.70
N ASP A 226 -12.43 24.03 6.41
CA ASP A 226 -13.67 24.52 5.84
C ASP A 226 -14.32 23.50 4.88
N TYR A 227 -13.90 22.23 4.95
CA TYR A 227 -14.57 21.15 4.23
C TYR A 227 -15.95 20.84 4.83
N ASN A 228 -16.87 20.34 4.02
CA ASN A 228 -18.19 19.92 4.49
C ASN A 228 -18.11 18.57 5.24
N THR A 229 -17.45 18.61 6.40
CA THR A 229 -17.20 17.51 7.33
C THR A 229 -17.46 17.99 8.77
N PRO A 230 -17.62 17.12 9.76
CA PRO A 230 -17.97 17.52 11.12
C PRO A 230 -17.01 18.53 11.78
N ASP A 231 -15.70 18.42 11.50
CA ASP A 231 -14.65 19.29 12.06
C ASP A 231 -13.98 20.19 11.01
N GLY A 232 -14.47 20.16 9.78
CA GLY A 232 -13.95 20.95 8.66
C GLY A 232 -12.68 20.38 8.02
N THR A 233 -12.14 19.26 8.49
CA THR A 233 -10.94 18.62 7.90
C THR A 233 -11.29 17.43 6.99
N CYS A 234 -10.38 17.03 6.10
CA CYS A 234 -10.60 15.90 5.19
C CYS A 234 -10.83 14.58 5.94
N ILE A 235 -11.74 13.74 5.42
CA ILE A 235 -12.01 12.40 5.94
C ILE A 235 -11.40 11.33 5.03
N ARG A 236 -10.67 10.38 5.62
CA ARG A 236 -10.07 9.21 4.96
C ARG A 236 -10.33 7.95 5.76
N ASP A 237 -10.31 6.81 5.09
CA ASP A 237 -10.22 5.51 5.74
C ASP A 237 -8.75 5.20 6.00
N TYR A 238 -8.36 5.12 7.26
CA TYR A 238 -6.99 4.84 7.68
C TYR A 238 -6.87 3.40 8.14
N ILE A 239 -6.19 2.59 7.35
CA ILE A 239 -6.01 1.16 7.62
C ILE A 239 -4.63 0.86 8.22
N TYR A 240 -4.58 0.00 9.23
CA TYR A 240 -3.32 -0.48 9.77
C TYR A 240 -2.53 -1.30 8.73
N VAL A 241 -1.24 -0.98 8.56
CA VAL A 241 -0.40 -1.60 7.53
C VAL A 241 -0.27 -3.12 7.71
N VAL A 242 -0.30 -3.63 8.96
CA VAL A 242 -0.26 -5.08 9.23
C VAL A 242 -1.58 -5.74 8.84
N ASP A 243 -2.72 -5.10 9.11
CA ASP A 243 -4.01 -5.63 8.66
C ASP A 243 -4.09 -5.64 7.13
N LEU A 244 -3.58 -4.60 6.47
CA LEU A 244 -3.45 -4.56 5.02
C LEU A 244 -2.54 -5.69 4.49
N ALA A 245 -1.41 -5.94 5.15
CA ALA A 245 -0.50 -7.04 4.79
C ALA A 245 -1.21 -8.40 4.89
N LYS A 246 -1.99 -8.63 5.94
CA LYS A 246 -2.80 -9.85 6.10
C LYS A 246 -3.87 -9.99 5.00
N ALA A 247 -4.46 -8.88 4.53
CA ALA A 247 -5.36 -8.91 3.38
C ALA A 247 -4.67 -9.44 2.12
N HIS A 248 -3.41 -9.03 1.88
CA HIS A 248 -2.62 -9.54 0.75
C HIS A 248 -2.33 -11.04 0.88
N VAL A 249 -2.08 -11.53 2.09
CA VAL A 249 -1.90 -12.98 2.34
C VAL A 249 -3.19 -13.76 2.04
N ALA A 250 -4.34 -13.25 2.50
CA ALA A 250 -5.64 -13.86 2.22
C ALA A 250 -5.96 -13.85 0.71
N ALA A 251 -5.71 -12.72 0.04
CA ALA A 251 -5.88 -12.60 -1.41
C ALA A 251 -4.94 -13.54 -2.17
N MET A 252 -3.67 -13.71 -1.73
CA MET A 252 -2.74 -14.64 -2.36
C MET A 252 -3.20 -16.10 -2.21
N ALA A 253 -3.67 -16.50 -1.04
CA ALA A 253 -4.23 -17.83 -0.85
C ALA A 253 -5.42 -18.08 -1.79
N ARG A 254 -6.29 -17.06 -1.95
CA ARG A 254 -7.47 -17.13 -2.83
C ARG A 254 -7.08 -17.18 -4.31
N VAL A 255 -6.20 -16.31 -4.81
CA VAL A 255 -5.83 -16.26 -6.24
C VAL A 255 -5.14 -17.52 -6.73
N LEU A 256 -4.49 -18.25 -5.82
CA LEU A 256 -3.88 -19.56 -6.12
C LEU A 256 -4.86 -20.71 -6.03
N ASP A 257 -6.09 -20.48 -5.55
CA ASP A 257 -7.16 -21.46 -5.57
C ASP A 257 -7.71 -21.63 -6.99
N LYS A 258 -8.04 -22.87 -7.36
CA LYS A 258 -8.57 -23.21 -8.69
C LYS A 258 -9.97 -22.67 -8.94
N GLU A 259 -10.77 -22.50 -7.90
CA GLU A 259 -12.18 -22.11 -7.98
C GLU A 259 -12.39 -20.57 -8.02
N THR A 260 -11.31 -19.78 -7.99
CA THR A 260 -11.37 -18.31 -8.04
C THR A 260 -11.72 -17.82 -9.44
N GLU A 261 -12.53 -16.78 -9.54
CA GLU A 261 -12.80 -16.08 -10.81
C GLU A 261 -11.48 -15.57 -11.44
N PRO A 262 -11.44 -15.38 -12.75
CA PRO A 262 -10.24 -14.90 -13.44
C PRO A 262 -9.73 -13.54 -12.93
N ILE A 263 -10.66 -12.65 -12.55
CA ILE A 263 -10.35 -11.37 -11.92
C ILE A 263 -11.37 -11.03 -10.84
N GLU A 264 -10.88 -10.60 -9.67
CA GLU A 264 -11.73 -10.14 -8.57
C GLU A 264 -11.22 -8.80 -8.03
N TYR A 265 -12.13 -7.97 -7.51
CA TYR A 265 -11.85 -6.65 -6.96
C TYR A 265 -12.30 -6.60 -5.50
N PHE A 266 -11.48 -6.03 -4.63
CA PHE A 266 -11.81 -5.86 -3.22
C PHE A 266 -11.39 -4.49 -2.70
N ASN A 267 -12.30 -3.83 -1.99
CA ASN A 267 -11.98 -2.68 -1.16
C ASN A 267 -11.34 -3.15 0.15
N ILE A 268 -10.18 -2.62 0.45
CA ILE A 268 -9.41 -2.96 1.65
C ILE A 268 -9.23 -1.72 2.53
N GLY A 269 -10.03 -1.64 3.58
CA GLY A 269 -10.08 -0.54 4.53
C GLY A 269 -10.68 -1.00 5.85
N THR A 270 -10.96 -0.04 6.72
CA THR A 270 -11.65 -0.28 8.00
C THR A 270 -13.18 -0.19 7.86
N GLY A 271 -13.66 0.34 6.74
CA GLY A 271 -15.07 0.70 6.55
C GLY A 271 -15.49 1.97 7.29
N LYS A 272 -14.53 2.71 7.86
CA LYS A 272 -14.79 3.92 8.64
C LYS A 272 -13.93 5.08 8.16
N GLY A 273 -14.56 6.23 8.02
CA GLY A 273 -13.84 7.48 7.76
C GLY A 273 -13.41 8.14 9.06
N ASN A 274 -12.15 8.54 9.14
CA ASN A 274 -11.66 9.42 10.20
C ASN A 274 -11.18 10.75 9.60
N SER A 275 -11.45 11.85 10.28
CA SER A 275 -10.94 13.14 9.88
C SER A 275 -9.45 13.28 10.19
N THR A 276 -8.80 14.24 9.53
CA THR A 276 -7.38 14.54 9.82
C THR A 276 -7.19 14.96 11.28
N LEU A 277 -8.12 15.73 11.84
CA LEU A 277 -8.08 16.17 13.23
C LEU A 277 -8.27 14.98 14.20
N GLU A 278 -9.22 14.08 13.93
CA GLU A 278 -9.40 12.86 14.73
C GLU A 278 -8.14 11.99 14.77
N ILE A 279 -7.36 11.92 13.69
CA ILE A 279 -6.07 11.21 13.66
C ILE A 279 -5.03 11.89 14.55
N VAL A 280 -4.94 13.22 14.51
CA VAL A 280 -4.06 14.00 15.39
C VAL A 280 -4.41 13.78 16.86
N GLU A 281 -5.70 13.87 17.19
CA GLU A 281 -6.20 13.66 18.55
C GLU A 281 -5.99 12.19 19.02
N ALA A 282 -6.19 11.21 18.12
CA ALA A 282 -5.91 9.81 18.42
C ALA A 282 -4.41 9.58 18.73
N PHE A 283 -3.52 10.21 17.98
CA PHE A 283 -2.09 10.14 18.26
C PHE A 283 -1.76 10.75 19.62
N GLU A 284 -2.24 11.96 19.94
CA GLU A 284 -2.02 12.60 21.23
C GLU A 284 -2.57 11.76 22.39
N ARG A 285 -3.76 11.20 22.23
CA ARG A 285 -4.39 10.33 23.23
C ARG A 285 -3.61 9.03 23.45
N ALA A 286 -3.18 8.39 22.36
CA ALA A 286 -2.52 7.10 22.42
C ALA A 286 -1.08 7.16 22.94
N THR A 287 -0.37 8.28 22.72
CA THR A 287 1.06 8.45 23.04
C THR A 287 1.31 9.36 24.24
N GLY A 288 0.35 10.21 24.60
CA GLY A 288 0.51 11.27 25.61
C GLY A 288 1.35 12.46 25.11
N VAL A 289 1.79 12.46 23.85
CA VAL A 289 2.63 13.54 23.30
C VAL A 289 1.74 14.58 22.64
N LYS A 290 1.88 15.84 23.06
CA LYS A 290 1.17 16.96 22.44
C LYS A 290 1.90 17.44 21.19
N LEU A 291 1.11 17.67 20.14
CA LEU A 291 1.61 18.11 18.85
C LEU A 291 1.52 19.64 18.71
N ASN A 292 2.56 20.23 18.17
CA ASN A 292 2.51 21.60 17.68
C ASN A 292 1.91 21.59 16.27
N TRP A 293 0.64 21.98 16.12
CA TRP A 293 -0.04 22.00 14.84
C TRP A 293 -0.85 23.28 14.60
N LYS A 294 -1.13 23.55 13.33
CA LYS A 294 -2.02 24.66 12.91
C LYS A 294 -2.83 24.26 11.68
N TYR A 295 -3.89 25.03 11.41
CA TYR A 295 -4.58 24.96 10.12
C TYR A 295 -3.80 25.71 9.05
N GLY A 296 -3.84 25.20 7.82
CA GLY A 296 -3.39 25.83 6.59
C GLY A 296 -4.49 25.88 5.54
N PRO A 297 -4.26 26.50 4.38
CA PRO A 297 -5.22 26.49 3.27
C PRO A 297 -5.44 25.06 2.76
N ARG A 298 -6.53 24.82 2.03
CA ARG A 298 -6.76 23.55 1.34
C ARG A 298 -5.59 23.23 0.41
N ARG A 299 -5.19 21.97 0.37
CA ARG A 299 -4.19 21.50 -0.58
C ARG A 299 -4.89 21.17 -1.91
N GLU A 300 -4.31 21.61 -3.03
CA GLU A 300 -4.83 21.32 -4.35
C GLU A 300 -4.88 19.82 -4.62
N GLY A 301 -6.01 19.34 -5.14
CA GLY A 301 -6.23 17.92 -5.45
C GLY A 301 -6.66 17.04 -4.26
N ASP A 302 -6.80 17.63 -3.05
CA ASP A 302 -7.33 16.87 -1.91
C ASP A 302 -8.82 16.55 -2.11
N ILE A 303 -9.17 15.28 -1.90
CA ILE A 303 -10.55 14.79 -1.85
C ILE A 303 -11.14 15.19 -0.48
N GLU A 304 -12.40 15.68 -0.45
CA GLU A 304 -13.07 16.07 0.79
C GLU A 304 -13.23 14.88 1.74
N LYS A 305 -13.81 13.79 1.24
CA LYS A 305 -14.06 12.60 2.04
C LYS A 305 -14.16 11.34 1.19
N ILE A 306 -13.54 10.26 1.67
CA ILE A 306 -13.63 8.92 1.08
C ILE A 306 -13.34 7.84 2.12
N TRP A 307 -14.20 6.80 2.16
CA TRP A 307 -13.98 5.54 2.88
C TRP A 307 -14.71 4.41 2.17
N GLY A 308 -14.28 3.17 2.39
CA GLY A 308 -14.78 2.00 1.66
C GLY A 308 -15.90 1.25 2.34
N ASP A 309 -16.74 0.59 1.55
CA ASP A 309 -17.46 -0.59 2.01
C ASP A 309 -16.54 -1.80 1.83
N CYS A 310 -16.17 -2.44 2.91
CA CYS A 310 -15.26 -3.59 2.93
C CYS A 310 -15.99 -4.92 3.19
N THR A 311 -17.32 -4.92 3.13
CA THR A 311 -18.16 -6.11 3.41
C THR A 311 -17.78 -7.27 2.48
N HIS A 312 -17.59 -7.00 1.20
CA HIS A 312 -17.21 -8.03 0.22
C HIS A 312 -15.86 -8.68 0.57
N ALA A 313 -14.84 -7.89 0.91
CA ALA A 313 -13.55 -8.42 1.36
C ALA A 313 -13.67 -9.23 2.66
N ASN A 314 -14.47 -8.75 3.62
CA ASN A 314 -14.67 -9.46 4.90
C ASN A 314 -15.32 -10.85 4.68
N GLU A 315 -16.31 -10.95 3.81
CA GLU A 315 -17.06 -12.19 3.56
C GLU A 315 -16.25 -13.17 2.68
N VAL A 316 -15.64 -12.68 1.61
CA VAL A 316 -15.01 -13.54 0.59
C VAL A 316 -13.57 -13.91 0.95
N LEU A 317 -12.78 -12.97 1.50
CA LEU A 317 -11.41 -13.24 1.92
C LEU A 317 -11.33 -13.78 3.36
N GLY A 318 -12.42 -13.72 4.14
CA GLY A 318 -12.42 -14.09 5.55
C GLY A 318 -11.47 -13.20 6.39
N TRP A 319 -11.28 -11.96 5.96
CA TRP A 319 -10.36 -10.99 6.54
C TRP A 319 -11.09 -9.73 7.01
N LYS A 320 -10.55 -9.10 8.03
CA LYS A 320 -11.10 -7.84 8.56
C LYS A 320 -9.99 -6.97 9.16
N ALA A 321 -10.07 -5.66 8.92
CA ALA A 321 -9.25 -4.68 9.61
C ALA A 321 -9.92 -4.29 10.93
N ASP A 322 -9.44 -4.81 12.05
CA ASP A 322 -10.03 -4.62 13.37
C ASP A 322 -9.06 -4.08 14.44
N THR A 323 -7.82 -3.78 14.05
CA THR A 323 -6.83 -3.20 14.98
C THR A 323 -7.29 -1.80 15.43
N PRO A 324 -7.40 -1.57 16.78
CA PRO A 324 -7.82 -0.27 17.30
C PRO A 324 -6.87 0.87 16.88
N LEU A 325 -7.44 2.02 16.52
CA LEU A 325 -6.67 3.18 16.04
C LEU A 325 -5.58 3.62 17.02
N ASP A 326 -5.85 3.57 18.33
CA ASP A 326 -4.85 3.94 19.34
C ASP A 326 -3.63 3.00 19.35
N ASP A 327 -3.82 1.69 19.05
CA ASP A 327 -2.72 0.74 18.93
C ASP A 327 -1.90 1.02 17.66
N VAL A 328 -2.57 1.39 16.57
CA VAL A 328 -1.92 1.81 15.33
C VAL A 328 -1.07 3.06 15.55
N MET A 329 -1.58 4.06 16.28
CA MET A 329 -0.82 5.27 16.62
C MET A 329 0.40 4.95 17.49
N ARG A 330 0.25 4.07 18.50
CA ARG A 330 1.38 3.60 19.31
C ARG A 330 2.44 2.89 18.48
N SER A 331 2.05 2.06 17.52
CA SER A 331 3.00 1.37 16.64
C SER A 331 3.84 2.35 15.81
N ALA A 332 3.20 3.36 15.23
CA ALA A 332 3.88 4.42 14.47
C ALA A 332 4.85 5.23 15.35
N TRP A 333 4.44 5.54 16.58
CA TRP A 333 5.29 6.25 17.53
C TRP A 333 6.49 5.42 17.96
N ASN A 334 6.31 4.15 18.29
CA ASN A 334 7.40 3.24 18.67
C ASN A 334 8.43 3.09 17.53
N TRP A 335 7.97 3.02 16.28
CA TRP A 335 8.84 3.04 15.12
C TRP A 335 9.66 4.33 15.04
N GLN A 336 9.04 5.49 15.24
CA GLN A 336 9.74 6.77 15.21
C GLN A 336 10.79 6.88 16.33
N LEU A 337 10.49 6.37 17.54
CA LEU A 337 11.44 6.30 18.64
C LEU A 337 12.63 5.40 18.29
N LYS A 338 12.36 4.25 17.66
CA LYS A 338 13.40 3.32 17.21
C LYS A 338 14.32 3.94 16.17
N LEU A 339 13.78 4.68 15.20
CA LEU A 339 14.58 5.40 14.19
C LEU A 339 15.55 6.42 14.85
N ARG A 340 15.09 7.10 15.91
CA ARG A 340 15.96 8.02 16.68
C ARG A 340 17.06 7.27 17.44
N GLU A 341 16.72 6.17 18.10
CA GLU A 341 17.71 5.33 18.81
C GLU A 341 18.79 4.80 17.86
N ASP A 342 18.39 4.41 16.64
CA ASP A 342 19.30 3.88 15.62
C ASP A 342 20.11 4.98 14.89
N GLY A 343 19.90 6.25 15.24
CA GLY A 343 20.60 7.39 14.61
C GLY A 343 20.21 7.62 13.14
N VAL A 344 19.01 7.19 12.75
CA VAL A 344 18.50 7.38 11.38
C VAL A 344 17.83 8.75 11.24
N MET A 345 17.32 9.29 12.35
CA MET A 345 16.72 10.63 12.46
C MET A 345 17.09 11.31 13.76
#